data_ee1f57ea7dee20f38e606cd3626f1c33
#
_entry.id   ee1f57ea7dee20f38e606cd3626f1c33
#
_cell.length_a   1.000
_cell.length_b   1.000
_cell.length_c   1.000
_cell.angle_alpha   90.00
_cell.angle_beta   90.00
_cell.angle_gamma   90.00
#
_symmetry.space_group_name_H-M   'P 1'
#
loop_
_entity.id
_entity.type
_entity.pdbx_description
1 polymer ?
#
loop_
_entity_poly.entity_id
_entity_poly.type
_entity_poly.pdbx_seq_one_letter_code
_entity_poly.pdbx_strand_id
1 'polypeptide(L)'
;MDAEQIERRQAVMRILREGVVRRQEDLVRLLRSQGYEVTQSSVSRDLRDIGVLKASGRYVLPPDELSRTQGDFAMLAQFVRGLKRAGPSLTVLRTTIGAAQSVAVAIDRAEWPEVAGTISGDDTIFIATATGRAQQELVARLRAVFHVQGATD
;
A
#
# COMPACT_ATOMS: atom_id res chain seq x y z
N MET A 1 10.59 -9.32 19.14
CA MET A 1 11.22 -8.16 18.45
C MET A 1 11.31 -7.04 19.46
N ASP A 2 12.47 -6.51 19.73
CA ASP A 2 12.63 -5.42 20.68
C ASP A 2 12.24 -4.05 20.07
N ALA A 3 12.04 -3.05 20.91
CA ALA A 3 11.61 -1.72 20.48
C ALA A 3 12.60 -1.06 19.52
N GLU A 4 13.89 -1.22 19.76
CA GLU A 4 14.95 -0.68 18.92
C GLU A 4 14.91 -1.26 17.50
N GLN A 5 14.65 -2.55 17.39
CA GLN A 5 14.52 -3.22 16.10
C GLN A 5 13.28 -2.75 15.32
N ILE A 6 12.18 -2.50 16.03
CA ILE A 6 10.95 -1.96 15.42
C ILE A 6 11.21 -0.55 14.87
N GLU A 7 11.81 0.32 15.68
CA GLU A 7 12.14 1.69 15.27
C GLU A 7 13.11 1.70 14.09
N ARG A 8 14.12 0.86 14.12
CA ARG A 8 15.08 0.72 13.03
C ARG A 8 14.42 0.29 11.72
N ARG A 9 13.52 -0.70 11.77
CA ARG A 9 12.77 -1.14 10.58
C ARG A 9 11.85 -0.06 10.04
N GLN A 10 11.22 0.71 10.90
CA GLN A 10 10.43 1.87 10.48
C GLN A 10 11.31 2.93 9.79
N ALA A 11 12.52 3.16 10.30
CA ALA A 11 13.47 4.07 9.68
C ALA A 11 13.91 3.57 8.29
N VAL A 12 14.16 2.27 8.14
CA VAL A 12 14.48 1.64 6.85
C VAL A 12 13.35 1.90 5.85
N MET A 13 12.11 1.61 6.25
CA MET A 13 10.95 1.82 5.38
C MET A 13 10.79 3.28 4.97
N ARG A 14 10.97 4.21 5.91
CA ARG A 14 10.90 5.65 5.63
C ARG A 14 11.97 6.08 4.61
N ILE A 15 13.21 5.65 4.80
CA ILE A 15 14.33 5.96 3.89
C ILE A 15 14.03 5.46 2.47
N LEU A 16 13.49 4.24 2.36
CA LEU A 16 13.18 3.63 1.06
C LEU A 16 11.98 4.29 0.37
N ARG A 17 11.06 4.89 1.13
CA ARG A 17 9.95 5.67 0.57
C ARG A 17 10.40 7.04 0.04
N GLU A 18 11.27 7.71 0.76
CA GLU A 18 11.66 9.08 0.52
C GLU A 18 12.79 9.23 -0.49
N GLY A 19 13.57 8.19 -0.70
CA GLY A 19 14.76 8.27 -1.54
C GLY A 19 15.05 7.01 -2.33
N VAL A 20 16.03 7.14 -3.23
CA VAL A 20 16.52 6.02 -4.02
C VAL A 20 17.76 5.45 -3.36
N VAL A 21 17.67 4.19 -2.90
CA VAL A 21 18.79 3.45 -2.32
C VAL A 21 19.13 2.29 -3.24
N ARG A 22 20.36 2.26 -3.70
CA ARG A 22 20.84 1.25 -4.66
C ARG A 22 21.71 0.17 -4.04
N ARG A 23 22.36 0.49 -2.91
CA ARG A 23 23.30 -0.42 -2.22
C ARG A 23 22.98 -0.50 -0.73
N GLN A 24 23.20 -1.67 -0.14
CA GLN A 24 23.07 -1.84 1.31
C GLN A 24 23.99 -0.90 2.09
N GLU A 25 25.18 -0.65 1.59
CA GLU A 25 26.18 0.26 2.20
C GLU A 25 25.62 1.67 2.36
N ASP A 26 24.86 2.15 1.37
CA ASP A 26 24.23 3.46 1.41
C ASP A 26 23.14 3.50 2.50
N LEU A 27 22.37 2.44 2.62
CA LEU A 27 21.35 2.32 3.67
C LEU A 27 21.98 2.27 5.06
N VAL A 28 23.05 1.51 5.24
CA VAL A 28 23.81 1.47 6.50
C VAL A 28 24.29 2.87 6.88
N ARG A 29 24.85 3.59 5.93
CA ARG A 29 25.34 4.97 6.14
C ARG A 29 24.21 5.92 6.54
N LEU A 30 23.07 5.85 5.86
CA LEU A 30 21.90 6.68 6.17
C LEU A 30 21.34 6.38 7.56
N LEU A 31 21.24 5.11 7.93
CA LEU A 31 20.79 4.71 9.27
C LEU A 31 21.74 5.19 10.36
N ARG A 32 23.05 5.05 10.16
CA ARG A 32 24.05 5.56 11.11
C ARG A 32 23.99 7.07 11.24
N SER A 33 23.74 7.79 10.15
CA SER A 33 23.57 9.25 10.20
C SER A 33 22.34 9.68 11.01
N GLN A 34 21.35 8.81 11.17
CA GLN A 34 20.15 9.03 11.96
C GLN A 34 20.30 8.52 13.42
N GLY A 35 21.49 8.04 13.80
CA GLY A 35 21.78 7.61 15.16
C GLY A 35 21.56 6.13 15.44
N TYR A 36 21.26 5.32 14.44
CA TYR A 36 21.10 3.88 14.63
C TYR A 36 22.46 3.16 14.55
N GLU A 37 22.71 2.29 15.54
CA GLU A 37 23.85 1.40 15.51
C GLU A 37 23.50 0.16 14.68
N VAL A 38 24.01 0.10 13.46
CA VAL A 38 23.72 -0.98 12.52
C VAL A 38 24.99 -1.54 11.88
N THR A 39 24.92 -2.83 11.60
CA THR A 39 25.92 -3.53 10.77
C THR A 39 25.27 -3.89 9.44
N GLN A 40 26.09 -4.22 8.45
CA GLN A 40 25.58 -4.71 7.17
C GLN A 40 24.73 -5.98 7.35
N SER A 41 25.11 -6.85 8.28
CA SER A 41 24.36 -8.08 8.59
C SER A 41 23.00 -7.78 9.19
N SER A 42 22.89 -6.83 10.12
CA SER A 42 21.60 -6.45 10.73
C SER A 42 20.67 -5.80 9.70
N VAL A 43 21.21 -4.94 8.85
CA VAL A 43 20.43 -4.31 7.76
C VAL A 43 19.96 -5.35 6.74
N SER A 44 20.83 -6.29 6.38
CA SER A 44 20.47 -7.38 5.47
C SER A 44 19.32 -8.23 5.99
N ARG A 45 19.31 -8.54 7.29
CA ARG A 45 18.20 -9.25 7.93
C ARG A 45 16.92 -8.42 7.92
N ASP A 46 17.02 -7.15 8.27
CA ASP A 46 15.85 -6.26 8.27
C ASP A 46 15.22 -6.16 6.88
N LEU A 47 16.03 -6.01 5.84
CA LEU A 47 15.54 -5.98 4.46
C LEU A 47 14.80 -7.27 4.07
N ARG A 48 15.34 -8.41 4.50
CA ARG A 48 14.72 -9.72 4.27
C ARG A 48 13.40 -9.86 5.02
N ASP A 49 13.38 -9.50 6.29
CA ASP A 49 12.20 -9.65 7.14
C ASP A 49 11.09 -8.66 6.76
N ILE A 50 11.42 -7.49 6.26
CA ILE A 50 10.46 -6.53 5.70
C ILE A 50 9.94 -7.03 4.34
N GLY A 51 10.72 -7.82 3.62
CA GLY A 51 10.38 -8.28 2.28
C GLY A 51 10.77 -7.29 1.18
N VAL A 52 11.81 -6.48 1.41
CA VAL A 52 12.30 -5.52 0.43
C VAL A 52 12.83 -6.24 -0.81
N LEU A 53 12.43 -5.76 -1.97
CA LEU A 53 12.82 -6.29 -3.27
C LEU A 53 13.83 -5.35 -3.94
N LYS A 54 14.61 -5.90 -4.87
CA LYS A 54 15.49 -5.10 -5.72
C LYS A 54 14.91 -5.05 -7.12
N ALA A 55 14.51 -3.87 -7.56
CA ALA A 55 13.91 -3.65 -8.87
C ALA A 55 14.57 -2.43 -9.54
N SER A 56 14.92 -2.57 -10.82
CA SER A 56 15.59 -1.50 -11.59
C SER A 56 16.85 -0.94 -10.89
N GLY A 57 17.62 -1.81 -10.24
CA GLY A 57 18.87 -1.46 -9.56
C GLY A 57 18.71 -0.70 -8.24
N ARG A 58 17.51 -0.66 -7.67
CA ARG A 58 17.24 0.00 -6.39
C ARG A 58 16.43 -0.89 -5.47
N TYR A 59 16.49 -0.64 -4.17
CA TYR A 59 15.63 -1.30 -3.18
C TYR A 59 14.24 -0.70 -3.18
N VAL A 60 13.24 -1.55 -3.24
CA VAL A 60 11.82 -1.18 -3.29
C VAL A 60 11.06 -1.91 -2.20
N LEU A 61 10.21 -1.18 -1.48
CA LEU A 61 9.32 -1.78 -0.49
C LEU A 61 8.30 -2.70 -1.17
N PRO A 62 7.89 -3.79 -0.47
CA PRO A 62 6.79 -4.61 -0.96
C PRO A 62 5.51 -3.77 -1.08
N PRO A 63 4.59 -4.13 -1.99
CA PRO A 63 3.35 -3.38 -2.18
C PRO A 63 2.56 -3.15 -0.88
N ASP A 64 2.58 -4.10 0.04
CA ASP A 64 1.92 -4.00 1.34
C ASP A 64 2.46 -2.86 2.20
N GLU A 65 3.76 -2.64 2.17
CA GLU A 65 4.39 -1.55 2.92
C GLU A 65 4.18 -0.19 2.25
N LEU A 66 4.08 -0.16 0.92
CA LEU A 66 3.70 1.04 0.19
C LEU A 66 2.29 1.50 0.56
N SER A 67 1.41 0.58 0.91
CA SER A 67 0.00 0.84 1.23
C SER A 67 -0.26 1.36 2.65
N ARG A 68 0.76 1.50 3.50
CA ARG A 68 0.58 1.89 4.91
C ARG A 68 0.41 3.38 5.17
N THR A 69 0.68 4.24 4.21
CA THR A 69 0.61 5.69 4.40
C THR A 69 -0.52 6.31 3.59
N GLN A 70 -1.12 7.38 4.12
CA GLN A 70 -2.21 8.09 3.42
C GLN A 70 -1.80 8.65 2.06
N GLY A 71 -0.50 8.84 1.83
CA GLY A 71 0.02 9.24 0.53
C GLY A 71 -0.07 8.15 -0.54
N ASP A 72 -0.28 6.90 -0.13
CA ASP A 72 -0.26 5.75 -1.04
C ASP A 72 -1.51 5.68 -1.92
N PHE A 73 -2.66 6.20 -1.48
CA PHE A 73 -3.84 6.29 -2.33
C PHE A 73 -3.60 7.16 -3.56
N ALA A 74 -2.89 8.26 -3.42
CA ALA A 74 -2.54 9.13 -4.55
C ALA A 74 -1.63 8.40 -5.56
N MET A 75 -0.67 7.61 -5.07
CA MET A 75 0.20 6.79 -5.92
C MET A 75 -0.60 5.66 -6.60
N LEU A 76 -1.48 5.00 -5.85
CA LEU A 76 -2.27 3.88 -6.36
C LEU A 76 -3.37 4.32 -7.34
N ALA A 77 -3.78 5.58 -7.31
CA ALA A 77 -4.79 6.13 -8.20
C ALA A 77 -4.45 5.92 -9.68
N GLN A 78 -3.17 5.95 -10.05
CA GLN A 78 -2.73 5.70 -11.42
C GLN A 78 -3.07 4.29 -11.94
N PHE A 79 -3.29 3.34 -11.04
CA PHE A 79 -3.60 1.95 -11.39
C PHE A 79 -5.10 1.65 -11.43
N VAL A 80 -5.93 2.54 -10.90
CA VAL A 80 -7.38 2.35 -10.85
C VAL A 80 -8.00 2.80 -12.17
N ARG A 81 -8.84 1.95 -12.77
CA ARG A 81 -9.41 2.16 -14.10
C ARG A 81 -10.90 2.42 -14.10
N GLY A 82 -11.64 1.88 -13.15
CA GLY A 82 -13.08 2.05 -13.15
C GLY A 82 -13.72 1.57 -11.88
N LEU A 83 -14.96 2.00 -11.70
CA LEU A 83 -15.78 1.73 -10.53
C LEU A 83 -17.19 1.40 -10.99
N LYS A 84 -17.75 0.31 -10.48
CA LYS A 84 -19.10 -0.11 -10.82
C LYS A 84 -19.83 -0.66 -9.60
N ARG A 85 -21.12 -0.34 -9.47
CA ARG A 85 -21.98 -0.98 -8.48
C ARG A 85 -22.59 -2.24 -9.06
N ALA A 86 -22.62 -3.31 -8.25
CA ALA A 86 -23.29 -4.56 -8.59
C ALA A 86 -24.27 -4.89 -7.48
N GLY A 87 -25.43 -4.26 -7.48
CA GLY A 87 -26.40 -4.32 -6.41
C GLY A 87 -26.00 -3.43 -5.21
N PRO A 88 -26.77 -3.47 -4.09
CA PRO A 88 -26.59 -2.53 -2.98
C PRO A 88 -25.41 -2.86 -2.06
N SER A 89 -24.86 -4.09 -2.16
CA SER A 89 -23.83 -4.59 -1.23
C SER A 89 -22.50 -4.87 -1.89
N LEU A 90 -22.39 -4.80 -3.21
CA LEU A 90 -21.15 -5.09 -3.92
C LEU A 90 -20.73 -3.91 -4.80
N THR A 91 -19.49 -3.49 -4.60
CA THR A 91 -18.83 -2.50 -5.44
C THR A 91 -17.65 -3.15 -6.14
N VAL A 92 -17.52 -2.96 -7.43
CA VAL A 92 -16.46 -3.54 -8.26
C VAL A 92 -15.50 -2.44 -8.66
N LEU A 93 -14.25 -2.57 -8.24
CA LEU A 93 -13.17 -1.65 -8.60
C LEU A 93 -12.24 -2.35 -9.59
N ARG A 94 -12.01 -1.71 -10.73
CA ARG A 94 -11.13 -2.24 -11.79
C ARG A 94 -9.80 -1.54 -11.75
N THR A 95 -8.73 -2.32 -11.91
CA THR A 95 -7.35 -1.82 -11.93
C THR A 95 -6.61 -2.29 -13.17
N THR A 96 -5.38 -1.85 -13.33
CA THR A 96 -4.45 -2.48 -14.26
C THR A 96 -4.11 -3.90 -13.78
N ILE A 97 -3.66 -4.74 -14.70
CA ILE A 97 -3.26 -6.12 -14.41
C ILE A 97 -2.14 -6.13 -13.35
N GLY A 98 -2.31 -6.94 -12.32
CA GLY A 98 -1.35 -7.10 -11.24
C GLY A 98 -1.46 -6.09 -10.10
N ALA A 99 -2.32 -5.06 -10.22
CA ALA A 99 -2.41 -4.00 -9.21
C ALA A 99 -3.55 -4.17 -8.19
N ALA A 100 -4.51 -5.06 -8.47
CA ALA A 100 -5.71 -5.16 -7.64
C ALA A 100 -5.40 -5.49 -6.17
N GLN A 101 -4.49 -6.40 -5.90
CA GLN A 101 -4.14 -6.79 -4.54
C GLN A 101 -3.55 -5.61 -3.74
N SER A 102 -2.68 -4.83 -4.35
CA SER A 102 -2.06 -3.66 -3.68
C SER A 102 -3.11 -2.60 -3.32
N VAL A 103 -4.06 -2.36 -4.22
CA VAL A 103 -5.16 -1.43 -3.99
C VAL A 103 -6.10 -1.96 -2.90
N ALA A 104 -6.45 -3.25 -2.94
CA ALA A 104 -7.31 -3.88 -1.94
C ALA A 104 -6.69 -3.84 -0.54
N VAL A 105 -5.39 -4.10 -0.43
CA VAL A 105 -4.66 -4.02 0.86
C VAL A 105 -4.70 -2.59 1.41
N ALA A 106 -4.54 -1.57 0.57
CA ALA A 106 -4.63 -0.17 0.99
C ALA A 106 -6.04 0.15 1.53
N ILE A 107 -7.09 -0.34 0.87
CA ILE A 107 -8.47 -0.17 1.32
C ILE A 107 -8.70 -0.87 2.66
N ASP A 108 -8.24 -2.10 2.81
CA ASP A 108 -8.39 -2.86 4.05
C ASP A 108 -7.68 -2.18 5.22
N ARG A 109 -6.49 -1.67 4.99
CA ARG A 109 -5.68 -0.98 6.03
C ARG A 109 -6.22 0.38 6.42
N ALA A 110 -6.97 1.02 5.55
CA ALA A 110 -7.62 2.29 5.86
C ALA A 110 -8.74 2.16 6.88
N GLU A 111 -9.22 0.93 7.12
CA GLU A 111 -10.27 0.61 8.10
C GLU A 111 -11.51 1.50 7.95
N TRP A 112 -11.91 1.77 6.72
CA TRP A 112 -13.10 2.57 6.46
C TRP A 112 -14.36 1.87 7.00
N PRO A 113 -15.16 2.55 7.82
CA PRO A 113 -16.31 1.92 8.49
C PRO A 113 -17.36 1.39 7.51
N GLU A 114 -17.46 1.93 6.31
CA GLU A 114 -18.40 1.47 5.28
C GLU A 114 -17.98 0.16 4.61
N VAL A 115 -16.72 -0.27 4.75
CA VAL A 115 -16.20 -1.48 4.13
C VAL A 115 -16.36 -2.67 5.06
N ALA A 116 -17.11 -3.69 4.63
CA ALA A 116 -17.23 -4.95 5.36
C ALA A 116 -16.04 -5.88 5.07
N GLY A 117 -15.51 -5.85 3.86
CA GLY A 117 -14.35 -6.62 3.46
C GLY A 117 -14.08 -6.51 1.97
N THR A 118 -12.91 -7.00 1.54
CA THR A 118 -12.52 -7.01 0.13
C THR A 118 -12.02 -8.37 -0.30
N ILE A 119 -12.23 -8.70 -1.58
CA ILE A 119 -11.59 -9.82 -2.26
C ILE A 119 -11.03 -9.29 -3.57
N SER A 120 -9.77 -9.58 -3.85
CA SER A 120 -9.12 -9.14 -5.07
C SER A 120 -8.69 -10.30 -5.96
N GLY A 121 -8.89 -10.14 -7.26
CA GLY A 121 -8.24 -10.93 -8.29
C GLY A 121 -6.97 -10.22 -8.77
N ASP A 122 -6.67 -10.31 -10.05
CA ASP A 122 -5.50 -9.71 -10.66
C ASP A 122 -5.72 -8.23 -11.02
N ASP A 123 -6.88 -7.91 -11.59
CA ASP A 123 -7.27 -6.58 -12.08
C ASP A 123 -8.63 -6.10 -11.55
N THR A 124 -9.22 -6.82 -10.62
CA THR A 124 -10.57 -6.58 -10.12
C THR A 124 -10.63 -6.77 -8.62
N ILE A 125 -11.33 -5.86 -7.93
CA ILE A 125 -11.57 -5.93 -6.50
C ILE A 125 -13.08 -5.92 -6.26
N PHE A 126 -13.56 -6.88 -5.47
CA PHE A 126 -14.92 -6.87 -4.94
C PHE A 126 -14.91 -6.31 -3.54
N ILE A 127 -15.66 -5.25 -3.31
CA ILE A 127 -15.76 -4.58 -2.01
C ILE A 127 -17.19 -4.75 -1.52
N ALA A 128 -17.33 -5.44 -0.39
CA ALA A 128 -18.61 -5.64 0.24
C ALA A 128 -18.96 -4.51 1.20
N THR A 129 -20.22 -4.08 1.17
CA THR A 129 -20.80 -3.13 2.12
C THR A 129 -22.07 -3.73 2.72
N ALA A 130 -22.38 -3.36 3.97
CA ALA A 130 -23.54 -3.93 4.67
C ALA A 130 -24.88 -3.38 4.17
N THR A 131 -24.90 -2.12 3.70
CA THR A 131 -26.12 -1.42 3.27
C THR A 131 -25.87 -0.60 2.01
N GLY A 132 -26.97 -0.22 1.33
CA GLY A 132 -26.87 0.69 0.18
C GLY A 132 -26.35 2.08 0.55
N ARG A 133 -26.62 2.54 1.76
CA ARG A 133 -26.09 3.80 2.29
C ARG A 133 -24.57 3.72 2.46
N ALA A 134 -24.08 2.64 3.06
CA ALA A 134 -22.65 2.40 3.20
C ALA A 134 -21.98 2.33 1.83
N GLN A 135 -22.62 1.72 0.83
CA GLN A 135 -22.12 1.70 -0.54
C GLN A 135 -22.01 3.10 -1.14
N GLN A 136 -23.00 3.97 -0.92
CA GLN A 136 -22.95 5.35 -1.41
C GLN A 136 -21.76 6.12 -0.80
N GLU A 137 -21.54 5.96 0.50
CA GLU A 137 -20.41 6.57 1.20
C GLU A 137 -19.07 6.03 0.67
N LEU A 138 -18.98 4.72 0.45
CA LEU A 138 -17.81 4.09 -0.12
C LEU A 138 -17.50 4.61 -1.52
N VAL A 139 -18.50 4.66 -2.39
CA VAL A 139 -18.33 5.14 -3.78
C VAL A 139 -17.85 6.60 -3.79
N ALA A 140 -18.41 7.45 -2.95
CA ALA A 140 -17.96 8.84 -2.82
C ALA A 140 -16.49 8.91 -2.38
N ARG A 141 -16.09 8.08 -1.40
CA ARG A 141 -14.73 8.01 -0.91
C ARG A 141 -13.75 7.49 -1.97
N LEU A 142 -14.12 6.43 -2.67
CA LEU A 142 -13.30 5.87 -3.75
C LEU A 142 -13.07 6.86 -4.89
N ARG A 143 -14.11 7.61 -5.26
CA ARG A 143 -13.98 8.67 -6.27
C ARG A 143 -13.02 9.78 -5.82
N ALA A 144 -13.08 10.14 -4.55
CA ALA A 144 -12.22 11.19 -3.98
C ALA A 144 -10.75 10.76 -3.94
N VAL A 145 -10.45 9.53 -3.48
CA VAL A 145 -9.06 9.08 -3.29
C VAL A 145 -8.41 8.59 -4.59
N PHE A 146 -9.18 8.02 -5.52
CA PHE A 146 -8.66 7.48 -6.78
C PHE A 146 -8.99 8.33 -8.01
N HIS A 147 -9.71 9.42 -7.82
CA HIS A 147 -10.11 10.34 -8.91
C HIS A 147 -10.83 9.64 -10.07
N VAL A 148 -11.59 8.57 -9.77
CA VAL A 148 -12.36 7.82 -10.77
C VAL A 148 -13.66 8.55 -11.05
N GLN A 149 -13.91 8.85 -12.31
CA GLN A 149 -15.18 9.46 -12.75
C GLN A 149 -16.14 8.38 -13.25
N GLY A 150 -17.40 8.53 -12.84
CA GLY A 150 -18.49 7.71 -13.37
C GLY A 150 -18.60 6.31 -12.82
N ALA A 151 -19.31 6.13 -11.69
CA ALA A 151 -19.86 4.81 -11.37
C ALA A 151 -21.08 4.58 -12.28
N THR A 152 -20.96 3.64 -13.17
CA THR A 152 -22.11 3.09 -13.87
C THR A 152 -22.77 2.03 -12.99
N ASP A 153 -24.05 2.09 -12.88
CA ASP A 153 -24.86 1.04 -12.26
C ASP A 153 -24.88 -0.22 -13.14
#